data_25734f3779a20dd74eeffef9b10702ae
#
_entry.id   25734f3779a20dd74eeffef9b10702ae
#
_cell.length_a   1.000
_cell.length_b   1.000
_cell.length_c   1.000
_cell.angle_alpha   90.00
_cell.angle_beta   90.00
_cell.angle_gamma   90.00
#
_symmetry.space_group_name_H-M   'P 1'
#
loop_
_entity.id
_entity.type
_entity.pdbx_description
1 polymer ?
#
loop_
_entity_poly.entity_id
_entity_poly.type
_entity_poly.pdbx_seq_one_letter_code
_entity_poly.pdbx_strand_id
1 'polypeptide(L)'
;MSILKSKKMIGALIVGIAFLSSTVAFSAESVKIGAMFISSGKMGGYGKHARQAIQLALDEINADGGILNRNVEAMVEDTELKKDVALNLARRFVEQDRVDFLMGPTSSGIAMALTEFARQNKKILVLTQAAADALTGSKFHPYVFSTLSNAMMHSRSGAYFMAAKPYKRYMCVGPDYSYGHSSWNMFKSKLEQLRPDVEVVGELFPKFLSKDYTEFINKVLAIRPDAVWCPLWGGDAVNFITQALPTGLFEKVKFVFPVAGALEVLVPMGRNMPSGVYVSSRYFFTSPDSSLNRRFVKDYYTRFNEYPDYMAGETYAGVYFIKAAVERAATTEADKLIAAAEKEPLAWETPEGWKVMNPVDHSVVEDCLWGETSYNQKYGFAIPGSFESIQGEEIGRTAEELKAVRMEYDKRAN
;
A
#
# COMPACT_ATOMS: atom_id res chain seq x y z
N MET A 1 32.21 34.59 -93.40
CA MET A 1 30.94 33.83 -93.50
C MET A 1 30.92 32.84 -92.39
N SER A 2 30.24 33.08 -91.30
CA SER A 2 29.64 32.11 -90.37
C SER A 2 29.00 32.89 -89.25
N ILE A 3 27.72 32.70 -89.07
CA ILE A 3 26.84 33.39 -88.15
C ILE A 3 26.86 32.68 -86.81
N LEU A 4 27.31 33.33 -85.74
CA LEU A 4 27.18 32.82 -84.33
C LEU A 4 25.83 33.27 -83.78
N LYS A 5 24.96 32.32 -83.51
CA LYS A 5 23.72 32.50 -82.74
C LYS A 5 23.98 32.46 -81.26
N SER A 6 23.78 33.54 -80.55
CA SER A 6 23.80 33.64 -79.10
C SER A 6 22.49 33.07 -78.49
N LYS A 7 22.58 32.08 -77.64
CA LYS A 7 21.45 31.62 -76.81
C LYS A 7 21.55 32.31 -75.42
N LYS A 8 20.56 33.15 -75.13
CA LYS A 8 20.34 33.69 -73.78
C LYS A 8 19.73 32.59 -72.91
N MET A 9 20.45 32.15 -71.85
CA MET A 9 19.89 31.33 -70.79
C MET A 9 19.25 32.28 -69.77
N ILE A 10 17.94 32.12 -69.53
CA ILE A 10 17.19 32.76 -68.47
C ILE A 10 17.25 31.76 -67.27
N GLY A 11 18.02 32.11 -66.23
CA GLY A 11 18.05 31.38 -64.97
C GLY A 11 16.85 31.79 -64.15
N ALA A 12 15.93 30.85 -63.96
CA ALA A 12 14.84 31.00 -62.97
C ALA A 12 15.35 30.73 -61.58
N LEU A 13 15.40 31.75 -60.73
CA LEU A 13 15.71 31.66 -59.32
C LEU A 13 14.46 31.18 -58.53
N ILE A 14 14.38 29.90 -58.18
CA ILE A 14 13.32 29.37 -57.31
C ILE A 14 13.74 29.68 -55.86
N VAL A 15 13.13 30.71 -55.28
CA VAL A 15 13.23 30.99 -53.85
C VAL A 15 12.29 30.02 -53.11
N GLY A 16 12.84 28.93 -52.55
CA GLY A 16 12.11 28.02 -51.68
C GLY A 16 11.89 28.67 -50.31
N ILE A 17 10.68 29.14 -50.06
CA ILE A 17 10.25 29.55 -48.72
C ILE A 17 10.00 28.28 -47.90
N ALA A 18 10.98 27.90 -47.06
CA ALA A 18 10.79 26.87 -46.04
C ALA A 18 9.88 27.45 -44.93
N PHE A 19 8.62 27.05 -44.93
CA PHE A 19 7.74 27.26 -43.79
C PHE A 19 8.26 26.40 -42.63
N LEU A 20 9.03 26.99 -41.73
CA LEU A 20 9.29 26.47 -40.39
C LEU A 20 7.96 26.56 -39.63
N SER A 21 7.16 25.50 -39.68
CA SER A 21 6.04 25.31 -38.76
C SER A 21 6.63 25.08 -37.40
N SER A 22 6.86 26.13 -36.62
CA SER A 22 7.07 26.04 -35.21
C SER A 22 5.75 25.52 -34.60
N THR A 23 5.65 24.20 -34.42
CA THR A 23 4.64 23.61 -33.53
C THR A 23 4.97 24.14 -32.16
N VAL A 24 4.22 25.13 -31.70
CA VAL A 24 4.13 25.44 -30.27
C VAL A 24 3.57 24.16 -29.63
N ALA A 25 4.45 23.34 -29.11
CA ALA A 25 4.05 22.23 -28.27
C ALA A 25 3.40 22.87 -27.02
N PHE A 26 2.07 22.93 -27.02
CA PHE A 26 1.34 23.13 -25.78
C PHE A 26 1.74 21.96 -24.90
N SER A 27 2.62 22.20 -23.92
CA SER A 27 2.86 21.23 -22.85
C SER A 27 1.50 20.94 -22.23
N ALA A 28 0.99 19.74 -22.48
CA ALA A 28 -0.26 19.31 -21.84
C ALA A 28 -0.05 19.43 -20.32
N GLU A 29 -1.05 19.96 -19.60
CA GLU A 29 -0.99 20.12 -18.15
C GLU A 29 -0.63 18.79 -17.50
N SER A 30 0.32 18.78 -16.53
CA SER A 30 0.78 17.58 -15.84
C SER A 30 -0.39 16.83 -15.19
N VAL A 31 -0.27 15.51 -15.06
CA VAL A 31 -1.12 14.72 -14.15
C VAL A 31 -0.63 14.97 -12.73
N LYS A 32 -1.49 15.45 -11.84
CA LYS A 32 -1.13 15.89 -10.51
C LYS A 32 -1.67 14.99 -9.40
N ILE A 33 -0.81 14.58 -8.47
CA ILE A 33 -1.15 13.74 -7.32
C ILE A 33 -0.92 14.54 -6.03
N GLY A 34 -1.95 14.66 -5.18
CA GLY A 34 -1.83 15.18 -3.83
C GLY A 34 -1.72 14.03 -2.82
N ALA A 35 -0.54 13.81 -2.29
CA ALA A 35 -0.25 12.69 -1.41
C ALA A 35 -0.09 13.14 0.05
N MET A 36 -0.69 12.40 0.99
CA MET A 36 -0.80 12.75 2.40
C MET A 36 -0.42 11.56 3.27
N PHE A 37 0.71 11.64 3.98
CA PHE A 37 1.20 10.58 4.86
C PHE A 37 1.70 11.16 6.18
N ILE A 38 1.87 10.32 7.21
CA ILE A 38 2.60 10.74 8.41
C ILE A 38 4.10 10.75 8.11
N SER A 39 4.74 11.92 8.21
CA SER A 39 6.17 12.12 7.93
C SER A 39 6.96 12.64 9.14
N SER A 40 6.28 12.88 10.26
CA SER A 40 6.88 13.39 11.50
C SER A 40 6.75 12.41 12.67
N GLY A 41 7.50 12.67 13.75
CA GLY A 41 7.48 11.87 14.97
C GLY A 41 7.97 10.43 14.79
N LYS A 42 7.54 9.55 15.69
CA LYS A 42 7.97 8.13 15.71
C LYS A 42 7.49 7.31 14.50
N MET A 43 6.48 7.79 13.80
CA MET A 43 5.90 7.14 12.63
C MET A 43 6.34 7.81 11.32
N GLY A 44 7.31 8.73 11.37
CA GLY A 44 7.76 9.50 10.20
C GLY A 44 8.33 8.66 9.07
N GLY A 45 8.83 7.47 9.36
CA GLY A 45 9.32 6.51 8.37
C GLY A 45 8.29 6.16 7.30
N TYR A 46 7.01 6.08 7.67
CA TYR A 46 5.92 5.77 6.75
C TYR A 46 5.82 6.79 5.60
N GLY A 47 5.81 8.08 5.92
CA GLY A 47 5.79 9.14 4.92
C GLY A 47 7.09 9.31 4.17
N LYS A 48 8.24 9.04 4.84
CA LYS A 48 9.55 9.03 4.19
C LYS A 48 9.59 8.00 3.06
N HIS A 49 9.28 6.74 3.35
CA HIS A 49 9.27 5.67 2.35
C HIS A 49 8.25 5.92 1.23
N ALA A 50 7.07 6.46 1.55
CA ALA A 50 6.09 6.84 0.56
C ALA A 50 6.62 7.92 -0.40
N ARG A 51 7.22 8.98 0.13
CA ARG A 51 7.84 10.06 -0.67
C ARG A 51 8.92 9.54 -1.61
N GLN A 52 9.80 8.69 -1.10
CA GLN A 52 10.89 8.08 -1.87
C GLN A 52 10.35 7.22 -3.03
N ALA A 53 9.32 6.41 -2.75
CA ALA A 53 8.68 5.56 -3.75
C ALA A 53 7.94 6.37 -4.82
N ILE A 54 7.20 7.42 -4.43
CA ILE A 54 6.56 8.34 -5.37
C ILE A 54 7.62 8.95 -6.29
N GLN A 55 8.72 9.49 -5.73
CA GLN A 55 9.76 10.12 -6.52
C GLN A 55 10.37 9.15 -7.53
N LEU A 56 10.67 7.90 -7.12
CA LEU A 56 11.22 6.89 -8.02
C LEU A 56 10.22 6.56 -9.14
N ALA A 57 8.96 6.31 -8.80
CA ALA A 57 7.92 6.01 -9.79
C ALA A 57 7.68 7.16 -10.78
N LEU A 58 7.66 8.41 -10.31
CA LEU A 58 7.49 9.58 -11.19
C LEU A 58 8.67 9.76 -12.15
N ASP A 59 9.89 9.58 -11.66
CA ASP A 59 11.07 9.70 -12.52
C ASP A 59 11.07 8.64 -13.62
N GLU A 60 10.70 7.40 -13.31
CA GLU A 60 10.56 6.30 -14.29
C GLU A 60 9.43 6.58 -15.28
N ILE A 61 8.25 6.94 -14.81
CA ILE A 61 7.08 7.23 -15.67
C ILE A 61 7.36 8.41 -16.60
N ASN A 62 7.95 9.48 -16.07
CA ASN A 62 8.26 10.67 -16.87
C ASN A 62 9.39 10.41 -17.90
N ALA A 63 10.37 9.60 -17.55
CA ALA A 63 11.40 9.17 -18.50
C ALA A 63 10.82 8.33 -19.64
N ASP A 64 9.73 7.63 -19.40
CA ASP A 64 9.00 6.78 -20.36
C ASP A 64 7.92 7.57 -21.16
N GLY A 65 7.88 8.91 -21.05
CA GLY A 65 6.93 9.79 -21.76
C GLY A 65 5.69 10.17 -20.96
N GLY A 66 5.63 9.86 -19.66
CA GLY A 66 4.55 10.27 -18.76
C GLY A 66 3.29 9.39 -18.87
N ILE A 67 2.16 9.97 -18.51
CA ILE A 67 0.84 9.35 -18.65
C ILE A 67 0.06 10.11 -19.73
N LEU A 68 -0.39 9.45 -20.78
CA LEU A 68 -1.03 10.06 -21.94
C LEU A 68 -0.19 11.24 -22.53
N ASN A 69 1.13 11.07 -22.60
CA ASN A 69 2.11 12.09 -23.02
C ASN A 69 2.11 13.37 -22.14
N ARG A 70 1.69 13.26 -20.88
CA ARG A 70 1.71 14.32 -19.88
C ARG A 70 2.68 13.93 -18.76
N ASN A 71 3.51 14.85 -18.31
CA ASN A 71 4.32 14.63 -17.11
C ASN A 71 3.43 14.35 -15.90
N VAL A 72 3.95 13.59 -14.95
CA VAL A 72 3.29 13.33 -13.67
C VAL A 72 4.04 14.07 -12.57
N GLU A 73 3.30 14.75 -11.72
CA GLU A 73 3.82 15.49 -10.58
C GLU A 73 3.11 15.07 -9.29
N ALA A 74 3.82 15.09 -8.17
CA ALA A 74 3.20 14.84 -6.88
C ALA A 74 3.65 15.85 -5.82
N MET A 75 2.71 16.30 -5.01
CA MET A 75 2.94 17.00 -3.76
C MET A 75 2.75 16.01 -2.62
N VAL A 76 3.74 15.89 -1.74
CA VAL A 76 3.71 14.93 -0.64
C VAL A 76 3.82 15.69 0.68
N GLU A 77 2.78 15.62 1.50
CA GLU A 77 2.62 16.42 2.72
C GLU A 77 2.43 15.57 3.97
N ASP A 78 2.82 16.13 5.11
CA ASP A 78 2.70 15.49 6.42
C ASP A 78 1.32 15.71 7.03
N THR A 79 0.63 14.64 7.35
CA THR A 79 -0.66 14.68 8.06
C THR A 79 -0.51 14.93 9.56
N GLU A 80 0.70 14.86 10.09
CA GLU A 80 0.99 14.89 11.54
C GLU A 80 0.14 13.88 12.34
N LEU A 81 -0.38 12.84 11.70
CA LEU A 81 -1.36 11.89 12.24
C LEU A 81 -2.65 12.59 12.78
N LYS A 82 -3.00 13.76 12.23
CA LYS A 82 -4.16 14.57 12.63
C LYS A 82 -5.18 14.64 11.50
N LYS A 83 -6.42 14.32 11.81
CA LYS A 83 -7.54 14.34 10.84
C LYS A 83 -7.75 15.73 10.23
N ASP A 84 -7.71 16.77 11.05
CA ASP A 84 -7.98 18.14 10.58
C ASP A 84 -6.87 18.68 9.68
N VAL A 85 -5.60 18.32 9.96
CA VAL A 85 -4.47 18.62 9.09
C VAL A 85 -4.67 17.94 7.73
N ALA A 86 -4.99 16.66 7.71
CA ALA A 86 -5.21 15.91 6.48
C ALA A 86 -6.37 16.48 5.63
N LEU A 87 -7.49 16.86 6.25
CA LEU A 87 -8.62 17.50 5.55
C LEU A 87 -8.26 18.88 5.00
N ASN A 88 -7.46 19.69 5.73
CA ASN A 88 -6.99 20.97 5.23
C ASN A 88 -6.04 20.81 4.03
N LEU A 89 -5.15 19.83 4.08
CA LEU A 89 -4.28 19.47 2.95
C LEU A 89 -5.11 19.03 1.74
N ALA A 90 -6.10 18.17 1.93
CA ALA A 90 -6.98 17.72 0.85
C ALA A 90 -7.75 18.89 0.20
N ARG A 91 -8.26 19.85 0.99
CA ARG A 91 -8.88 21.06 0.44
C ARG A 91 -7.91 21.88 -0.40
N ARG A 92 -6.70 22.15 0.13
CA ARG A 92 -5.66 22.86 -0.63
C ARG A 92 -5.35 22.16 -1.95
N PHE A 93 -5.13 20.86 -1.93
CA PHE A 93 -4.84 20.06 -3.12
C PHE A 93 -5.94 20.15 -4.17
N VAL A 94 -7.21 20.11 -3.76
CA VAL A 94 -8.34 20.15 -4.71
C VAL A 94 -8.62 21.59 -5.19
N GLU A 95 -8.66 22.56 -4.30
CA GLU A 95 -9.14 23.93 -4.60
C GLU A 95 -8.03 24.82 -5.16
N GLN A 96 -6.79 24.70 -4.66
CA GLN A 96 -5.69 25.57 -5.02
C GLN A 96 -4.73 24.90 -6.01
N ASP A 97 -4.25 23.68 -5.68
CA ASP A 97 -3.24 22.98 -6.46
C ASP A 97 -3.85 22.22 -7.66
N ARG A 98 -5.18 22.03 -7.66
CA ARG A 98 -5.97 21.38 -8.73
C ARG A 98 -5.45 19.99 -9.07
N VAL A 99 -5.23 19.15 -8.05
CA VAL A 99 -4.79 17.77 -8.28
C VAL A 99 -5.86 16.92 -8.96
N ASP A 100 -5.41 15.99 -9.79
CA ASP A 100 -6.27 14.97 -10.42
C ASP A 100 -6.63 13.87 -9.42
N PHE A 101 -5.66 13.45 -8.59
CA PHE A 101 -5.78 12.34 -7.65
C PHE A 101 -5.35 12.75 -6.23
N LEU A 102 -6.00 12.13 -5.24
CA LEU A 102 -5.54 12.11 -3.85
C LEU A 102 -4.92 10.74 -3.56
N MET A 103 -3.86 10.68 -2.74
CA MET A 103 -3.17 9.45 -2.35
C MET A 103 -2.86 9.42 -0.86
N GLY A 104 -2.81 8.23 -0.29
CA GLY A 104 -2.62 8.00 1.15
C GLY A 104 -3.96 7.73 1.84
N PRO A 105 -4.12 7.99 3.12
CA PRO A 105 -3.10 8.29 4.13
C PRO A 105 -2.54 7.03 4.81
N THR A 106 -1.68 7.21 5.82
CA THR A 106 -1.20 6.10 6.66
C THR A 106 -2.28 5.59 7.62
N SER A 107 -3.01 6.49 8.27
CA SER A 107 -4.03 6.16 9.29
C SER A 107 -5.38 5.84 8.68
N SER A 108 -5.95 4.66 9.04
CA SER A 108 -7.31 4.29 8.64
C SER A 108 -8.39 5.24 9.17
N GLY A 109 -8.20 5.80 10.38
CA GLY A 109 -9.13 6.79 10.94
C GLY A 109 -9.15 8.10 10.14
N ILE A 110 -8.00 8.53 9.63
CA ILE A 110 -7.89 9.69 8.72
C ILE A 110 -8.48 9.33 7.35
N ALA A 111 -8.20 8.12 6.84
CA ALA A 111 -8.73 7.64 5.57
C ALA A 111 -10.26 7.67 5.53
N MET A 112 -10.94 7.30 6.62
CA MET A 112 -12.41 7.38 6.72
C MET A 112 -12.96 8.80 6.48
N ALA A 113 -12.25 9.83 6.93
CA ALA A 113 -12.65 11.22 6.68
C ALA A 113 -12.29 11.67 5.26
N LEU A 114 -11.12 11.25 4.76
CA LEU A 114 -10.66 11.60 3.42
C LEU A 114 -11.46 10.92 2.31
N THR A 115 -11.96 9.70 2.51
CA THR A 115 -12.84 9.05 1.53
C THR A 115 -14.12 9.84 1.33
N GLU A 116 -14.76 10.30 2.42
CA GLU A 116 -15.97 11.10 2.33
C GLU A 116 -15.69 12.47 1.67
N PHE A 117 -14.56 13.11 2.00
CA PHE A 117 -14.13 14.32 1.32
C PHE A 117 -13.91 14.09 -0.20
N ALA A 118 -13.27 12.99 -0.57
CA ALA A 118 -13.01 12.63 -1.96
C ALA A 118 -14.32 12.41 -2.74
N ARG A 119 -15.30 11.72 -2.14
CA ARG A 119 -16.63 11.52 -2.71
C ARG A 119 -17.36 12.84 -2.96
N GLN A 120 -17.38 13.75 -1.97
CA GLN A 120 -18.04 15.05 -2.07
C GLN A 120 -17.43 15.96 -3.16
N ASN A 121 -16.12 15.83 -3.38
CA ASN A 121 -15.38 16.62 -4.36
C ASN A 121 -15.15 15.89 -5.70
N LYS A 122 -15.74 14.70 -5.90
CA LYS A 122 -15.55 13.85 -7.08
C LYS A 122 -14.06 13.65 -7.43
N LYS A 123 -13.25 13.38 -6.43
CA LYS A 123 -11.83 13.06 -6.57
C LYS A 123 -11.57 11.61 -6.20
N ILE A 124 -10.74 10.93 -6.97
CA ILE A 124 -10.31 9.57 -6.62
C ILE A 124 -9.27 9.65 -5.51
N LEU A 125 -9.49 8.88 -4.45
CA LEU A 125 -8.52 8.63 -3.39
C LEU A 125 -7.93 7.23 -3.55
N VAL A 126 -6.62 7.15 -3.74
CA VAL A 126 -5.86 5.90 -3.81
C VAL A 126 -5.25 5.61 -2.46
N LEU A 127 -5.70 4.54 -1.82
CA LEU A 127 -5.19 4.07 -0.53
C LEU A 127 -3.98 3.16 -0.75
N THR A 128 -2.85 3.53 -0.13
CA THR A 128 -1.59 2.77 -0.24
C THR A 128 -1.03 2.32 1.10
N GLN A 129 -1.61 2.76 2.23
CA GLN A 129 -1.16 2.36 3.57
C GLN A 129 -2.31 2.09 4.54
N ALA A 130 -3.42 2.85 4.45
CA ALA A 130 -4.58 2.67 5.32
C ALA A 130 -5.33 1.39 5.00
N ALA A 131 -5.37 0.45 5.94
CA ALA A 131 -5.74 -0.94 5.69
C ALA A 131 -7.05 -1.41 6.33
N ALA A 132 -7.87 -0.52 6.93
CA ALA A 132 -9.15 -0.98 7.48
C ALA A 132 -10.07 -1.48 6.35
N ASP A 133 -10.60 -2.68 6.51
CA ASP A 133 -11.47 -3.36 5.54
C ASP A 133 -12.77 -2.59 5.25
N ALA A 134 -13.25 -1.80 6.20
CA ALA A 134 -14.43 -0.96 6.01
C ALA A 134 -14.28 0.08 4.88
N LEU A 135 -13.05 0.50 4.54
CA LEU A 135 -12.78 1.51 3.50
C LEU A 135 -13.27 1.06 2.10
N THR A 136 -13.11 -0.23 1.79
CA THR A 136 -13.63 -0.86 0.57
C THR A 136 -14.79 -1.84 0.88
N GLY A 137 -15.30 -1.84 2.10
CA GLY A 137 -16.41 -2.64 2.60
C GLY A 137 -17.62 -1.78 2.97
N SER A 138 -17.99 -1.78 4.25
CA SER A 138 -19.18 -1.07 4.75
C SER A 138 -19.20 0.45 4.51
N LYS A 139 -18.06 1.06 4.21
CA LYS A 139 -17.93 2.48 3.84
C LYS A 139 -17.57 2.70 2.38
N PHE A 140 -17.57 1.64 1.58
CA PHE A 140 -17.28 1.71 0.15
C PHE A 140 -18.11 2.78 -0.56
N HIS A 141 -17.48 3.45 -1.51
CA HIS A 141 -18.08 4.27 -2.56
C HIS A 141 -17.12 4.34 -3.76
N PRO A 142 -17.59 4.66 -4.99
CA PRO A 142 -16.79 4.52 -6.21
C PRO A 142 -15.51 5.36 -6.28
N TYR A 143 -15.38 6.42 -5.49
CA TYR A 143 -14.21 7.32 -5.51
C TYR A 143 -13.04 6.85 -4.64
N VAL A 144 -13.06 5.64 -4.11
CA VAL A 144 -11.95 5.06 -3.35
C VAL A 144 -11.43 3.81 -4.03
N PHE A 145 -10.11 3.71 -4.15
CA PHE A 145 -9.40 2.53 -4.66
C PHE A 145 -8.31 2.15 -3.66
N SER A 146 -8.22 0.87 -3.31
CA SER A 146 -7.21 0.36 -2.39
C SER A 146 -6.24 -0.55 -3.12
N THR A 147 -4.98 -0.13 -3.23
CA THR A 147 -3.93 -0.88 -3.93
C THR A 147 -3.11 -1.78 -3.00
N LEU A 148 -3.59 -1.97 -1.78
CA LEU A 148 -2.94 -2.78 -0.75
C LEU A 148 -3.88 -3.89 -0.25
N SER A 149 -3.30 -5.00 0.20
CA SER A 149 -4.03 -6.00 0.98
C SER A 149 -4.48 -5.38 2.31
N ASN A 150 -5.79 -5.40 2.55
CA ASN A 150 -6.38 -4.80 3.74
C ASN A 150 -6.26 -5.72 4.98
N ALA A 151 -6.72 -5.23 6.14
CA ALA A 151 -6.67 -5.98 7.39
C ALA A 151 -7.42 -7.32 7.34
N MET A 152 -8.53 -7.39 6.60
CA MET A 152 -9.28 -8.64 6.38
C MET A 152 -8.43 -9.68 5.64
N MET A 153 -7.82 -9.30 4.50
CA MET A 153 -6.99 -10.20 3.70
C MET A 153 -5.79 -10.70 4.48
N HIS A 154 -5.04 -9.80 5.14
CA HIS A 154 -3.92 -10.18 6.01
C HIS A 154 -4.34 -11.10 7.15
N SER A 155 -5.47 -10.82 7.77
CA SER A 155 -5.96 -11.63 8.89
C SER A 155 -6.46 -13.00 8.43
N ARG A 156 -7.15 -13.07 7.29
CA ARG A 156 -7.55 -14.34 6.67
C ARG A 156 -6.34 -15.16 6.26
N SER A 157 -5.33 -14.54 5.63
CA SER A 157 -4.09 -15.23 5.25
C SER A 157 -3.37 -15.81 6.47
N GLY A 158 -3.32 -15.04 7.58
CA GLY A 158 -2.78 -15.53 8.84
C GLY A 158 -3.57 -16.70 9.42
N ALA A 159 -4.89 -16.71 9.26
CA ALA A 159 -5.72 -17.84 9.69
C ALA A 159 -5.46 -19.11 8.87
N TYR A 160 -5.32 -19.01 7.54
CA TYR A 160 -4.89 -20.14 6.70
C TYR A 160 -3.50 -20.64 7.09
N PHE A 161 -2.54 -19.72 7.22
CA PHE A 161 -1.18 -20.06 7.64
C PHE A 161 -1.15 -20.77 9.00
N MET A 162 -1.91 -20.27 9.99
CA MET A 162 -1.95 -20.84 11.34
C MET A 162 -2.80 -22.09 11.44
N ALA A 163 -3.79 -22.29 10.57
CA ALA A 163 -4.58 -23.54 10.54
C ALA A 163 -3.73 -24.77 10.22
N ALA A 164 -2.64 -24.60 9.47
CA ALA A 164 -1.66 -25.67 9.17
C ALA A 164 -0.68 -25.93 10.33
N LYS A 165 -0.71 -25.16 11.42
CA LYS A 165 0.21 -25.30 12.55
C LYS A 165 -0.47 -26.04 13.73
N PRO A 166 0.30 -26.64 14.65
CA PRO A 166 -0.25 -27.53 15.69
C PRO A 166 -0.84 -26.81 16.91
N TYR A 167 -1.04 -25.48 16.82
CA TYR A 167 -1.52 -24.66 17.93
C TYR A 167 -3.04 -24.77 18.09
N LYS A 168 -3.53 -24.70 19.34
CA LYS A 168 -4.95 -24.79 19.69
C LYS A 168 -5.45 -23.62 20.50
N ARG A 169 -4.64 -23.10 21.44
CA ARG A 169 -5.01 -22.03 22.35
C ARG A 169 -4.48 -20.69 21.84
N TYR A 170 -5.38 -19.85 21.34
CA TYR A 170 -5.04 -18.57 20.73
C TYR A 170 -5.44 -17.38 21.60
N MET A 171 -4.66 -16.32 21.53
CA MET A 171 -4.90 -15.06 22.20
C MET A 171 -4.58 -13.88 21.28
N CYS A 172 -5.19 -12.71 21.56
CA CYS A 172 -4.85 -11.45 20.88
C CYS A 172 -4.10 -10.50 21.80
N VAL A 173 -3.08 -9.80 21.24
CA VAL A 173 -2.53 -8.56 21.80
C VAL A 173 -2.50 -7.54 20.65
N GLY A 174 -3.49 -6.66 20.55
CA GLY A 174 -3.66 -5.72 19.44
C GLY A 174 -3.89 -4.29 19.89
N PRO A 175 -3.61 -3.28 19.03
CA PRO A 175 -3.83 -1.88 19.40
C PRO A 175 -5.32 -1.56 19.51
N ASP A 176 -5.69 -0.77 20.54
CA ASP A 176 -7.10 -0.42 20.82
C ASP A 176 -7.62 0.65 19.86
N TYR A 177 -7.88 0.24 18.62
CA TYR A 177 -8.61 1.02 17.62
C TYR A 177 -9.10 0.12 16.47
N SER A 178 -9.83 0.71 15.50
CA SER A 178 -10.54 -0.03 14.44
C SER A 178 -9.71 -1.09 13.71
N TYR A 179 -8.43 -0.79 13.40
CA TYR A 179 -7.56 -1.78 12.75
C TYR A 179 -7.26 -2.98 13.64
N GLY A 180 -6.90 -2.77 14.93
CA GLY A 180 -6.54 -3.87 15.82
C GLY A 180 -7.71 -4.82 16.06
N HIS A 181 -8.90 -4.26 16.30
CA HIS A 181 -10.12 -5.04 16.47
C HIS A 181 -10.54 -5.76 15.18
N SER A 182 -10.50 -5.09 14.04
CA SER A 182 -10.83 -5.69 12.74
C SER A 182 -9.86 -6.84 12.41
N SER A 183 -8.56 -6.62 12.58
CA SER A 183 -7.54 -7.65 12.35
C SER A 183 -7.79 -8.90 13.18
N TRP A 184 -8.02 -8.73 14.49
CA TRP A 184 -8.30 -9.87 15.37
C TRP A 184 -9.61 -10.60 14.99
N ASN A 185 -10.69 -9.86 14.82
CA ASN A 185 -11.99 -10.46 14.53
C ASN A 185 -11.99 -11.27 13.23
N MET A 186 -11.32 -10.76 12.18
CA MET A 186 -11.20 -11.46 10.90
C MET A 186 -10.31 -12.70 11.02
N PHE A 187 -9.18 -12.61 11.74
CA PHE A 187 -8.32 -13.76 12.00
C PHE A 187 -9.07 -14.84 12.78
N LYS A 188 -9.67 -14.48 13.91
CA LYS A 188 -10.41 -15.39 14.80
C LYS A 188 -11.53 -16.11 14.05
N SER A 189 -12.40 -15.33 13.41
CA SER A 189 -13.56 -15.89 12.70
C SER A 189 -13.14 -16.86 11.59
N LYS A 190 -12.08 -16.52 10.83
CA LYS A 190 -11.60 -17.42 9.77
C LYS A 190 -10.91 -18.65 10.33
N LEU A 191 -10.11 -18.50 11.39
CA LEU A 191 -9.42 -19.62 12.04
C LEU A 191 -10.42 -20.62 12.65
N GLU A 192 -11.46 -20.15 13.33
CA GLU A 192 -12.52 -21.00 13.89
C GLU A 192 -13.29 -21.77 12.80
N GLN A 193 -13.48 -21.18 11.62
CA GLN A 193 -14.06 -21.88 10.46
C GLN A 193 -13.15 -22.99 9.95
N LEU A 194 -11.83 -22.74 9.86
CA LEU A 194 -10.85 -23.71 9.36
C LEU A 194 -10.50 -24.79 10.40
N ARG A 195 -10.51 -24.44 11.66
CA ARG A 195 -10.11 -25.26 12.80
C ARG A 195 -11.11 -25.10 13.96
N PRO A 196 -12.25 -25.83 13.93
CA PRO A 196 -13.26 -25.77 15.02
C PRO A 196 -12.75 -26.27 16.37
N ASP A 197 -11.57 -26.88 16.41
CA ASP A 197 -10.93 -27.39 17.64
C ASP A 197 -10.02 -26.36 18.34
N VAL A 198 -9.94 -25.12 17.86
CA VAL A 198 -9.19 -24.04 18.52
C VAL A 198 -10.01 -23.36 19.62
N GLU A 199 -9.30 -22.83 20.60
CA GLU A 199 -9.85 -22.10 21.75
C GLU A 199 -9.27 -20.68 21.79
N VAL A 200 -10.12 -19.69 21.92
CA VAL A 200 -9.72 -18.31 22.22
C VAL A 200 -9.64 -18.13 23.73
N VAL A 201 -8.43 -17.95 24.27
CA VAL A 201 -8.16 -17.88 25.71
C VAL A 201 -7.97 -16.46 26.23
N GLY A 202 -8.01 -15.44 25.38
CA GLY A 202 -7.92 -14.04 25.80
C GLY A 202 -7.81 -13.04 24.65
N GLU A 203 -8.22 -11.82 24.97
CA GLU A 203 -8.14 -10.67 24.07
C GLU A 203 -7.65 -9.45 24.85
N LEU A 204 -6.53 -8.86 24.44
CA LEU A 204 -5.92 -7.71 25.09
C LEU A 204 -5.72 -6.60 24.07
N PHE A 205 -6.22 -5.41 24.42
CA PHE A 205 -6.12 -4.24 23.55
C PHE A 205 -5.44 -3.08 24.29
N PRO A 206 -4.08 -3.03 24.29
CA PRO A 206 -3.36 -1.87 24.77
C PRO A 206 -3.70 -0.61 23.96
N LYS A 207 -3.72 0.54 24.64
CA LYS A 207 -3.90 1.84 23.98
C LYS A 207 -2.84 2.02 22.89
N PHE A 208 -3.25 2.52 21.74
CA PHE A 208 -2.33 2.85 20.65
C PHE A 208 -1.24 3.85 21.11
N LEU A 209 0.01 3.60 20.74
CA LEU A 209 1.20 4.31 21.20
C LEU A 209 1.45 4.19 22.73
N SER A 210 1.11 3.03 23.30
CA SER A 210 1.42 2.75 24.70
C SER A 210 2.92 2.78 24.95
N LYS A 211 3.31 3.36 26.09
CA LYS A 211 4.72 3.39 26.53
C LYS A 211 5.11 2.17 27.35
N ASP A 212 4.14 1.52 27.98
CA ASP A 212 4.35 0.39 28.88
C ASP A 212 3.40 -0.76 28.50
N TYR A 213 4.00 -1.91 28.25
CA TYR A 213 3.33 -3.16 27.91
C TYR A 213 3.45 -4.23 29.01
N THR A 214 4.05 -3.90 30.16
CA THR A 214 4.36 -4.86 31.24
C THR A 214 3.12 -5.64 31.69
N GLU A 215 1.98 -4.97 31.87
CA GLU A 215 0.72 -5.61 32.28
C GLU A 215 0.27 -6.66 31.25
N PHE A 216 0.33 -6.30 29.96
CA PHE A 216 -0.10 -7.19 28.87
C PHE A 216 0.83 -8.39 28.71
N ILE A 217 2.15 -8.18 28.82
CA ILE A 217 3.17 -9.23 28.80
C ILE A 217 2.94 -10.22 29.96
N ASN A 218 2.70 -9.72 31.17
CA ASN A 218 2.44 -10.55 32.33
C ASN A 218 1.13 -11.36 32.21
N LYS A 219 0.08 -10.80 31.61
CA LYS A 219 -1.17 -11.52 31.32
C LYS A 219 -0.94 -12.67 30.33
N VAL A 220 -0.18 -12.44 29.25
CA VAL A 220 0.17 -13.50 28.29
C VAL A 220 0.96 -14.61 28.97
N LEU A 221 1.96 -14.27 29.82
CA LEU A 221 2.76 -15.23 30.57
C LEU A 221 1.93 -16.06 31.57
N ALA A 222 0.89 -15.44 32.19
CA ALA A 222 0.01 -16.12 33.12
C ALA A 222 -0.97 -17.09 32.43
N ILE A 223 -1.55 -16.68 31.29
CA ILE A 223 -2.51 -17.46 30.48
C ILE A 223 -1.81 -18.60 29.74
N ARG A 224 -0.59 -18.38 29.26
CA ARG A 224 0.21 -19.33 28.48
C ARG A 224 -0.58 -19.89 27.28
N PRO A 225 -1.00 -19.03 26.33
CA PRO A 225 -1.58 -19.50 25.07
C PRO A 225 -0.50 -20.25 24.25
N ASP A 226 -0.92 -21.08 23.27
CA ASP A 226 0.02 -21.68 22.33
C ASP A 226 0.53 -20.62 21.33
N ALA A 227 -0.40 -19.75 20.87
CA ALA A 227 -0.06 -18.69 19.92
C ALA A 227 -0.78 -17.37 20.25
N VAL A 228 -0.10 -16.26 19.96
CA VAL A 228 -0.64 -14.90 20.10
C VAL A 228 -0.68 -14.22 18.73
N TRP A 229 -1.88 -13.83 18.28
CA TRP A 229 -2.06 -12.90 17.19
C TRP A 229 -1.75 -11.48 17.64
N CYS A 230 -0.73 -10.86 17.08
CA CYS A 230 -0.23 -9.58 17.56
C CYS A 230 -0.16 -8.54 16.42
N PRO A 231 -1.28 -7.84 16.11
CA PRO A 231 -1.32 -6.81 15.07
C PRO A 231 -0.75 -5.46 15.52
N LEU A 232 0.20 -5.45 16.46
CA LEU A 232 1.00 -4.27 16.74
C LEU A 232 1.95 -3.98 15.57
N TRP A 233 2.21 -2.71 15.26
CA TRP A 233 2.99 -2.28 14.10
C TRP A 233 3.92 -1.11 14.44
N GLY A 234 4.93 -0.87 13.61
CA GLY A 234 5.88 0.21 13.74
C GLY A 234 6.50 0.30 15.13
N GLY A 235 6.56 1.50 15.69
CA GLY A 235 7.14 1.74 17.02
C GLY A 235 6.43 1.03 18.16
N ASP A 236 5.13 0.72 18.04
CA ASP A 236 4.40 -0.05 19.06
C ASP A 236 4.86 -1.50 19.11
N ALA A 237 5.06 -2.14 17.96
CA ALA A 237 5.63 -3.48 17.87
C ALA A 237 7.05 -3.53 18.42
N VAL A 238 7.91 -2.58 18.04
CA VAL A 238 9.29 -2.46 18.57
C VAL A 238 9.28 -2.33 20.10
N ASN A 239 8.42 -1.46 20.63
CA ASN A 239 8.33 -1.22 22.09
C ASN A 239 7.83 -2.47 22.84
N PHE A 240 6.79 -3.12 22.33
CA PHE A 240 6.28 -4.38 22.90
C PHE A 240 7.35 -5.47 22.90
N ILE A 241 7.97 -5.72 21.75
CA ILE A 241 9.00 -6.77 21.60
C ILE A 241 10.17 -6.48 22.54
N THR A 242 10.66 -5.24 22.59
CA THR A 242 11.78 -4.85 23.46
C THR A 242 11.49 -5.11 24.94
N GLN A 243 10.27 -4.80 25.39
CA GLN A 243 9.87 -5.04 26.78
C GLN A 243 9.62 -6.53 27.08
N ALA A 244 9.20 -7.30 26.10
CA ALA A 244 8.94 -8.73 26.27
C ALA A 244 10.21 -9.60 26.26
N LEU A 245 11.27 -9.19 25.56
CA LEU A 245 12.52 -9.96 25.44
C LEU A 245 13.09 -10.43 26.79
N PRO A 246 13.28 -9.56 27.83
CA PRO A 246 13.87 -9.98 29.09
C PRO A 246 13.03 -11.00 29.87
N THR A 247 11.76 -11.18 29.50
CA THR A 247 10.84 -12.08 30.22
C THR A 247 10.87 -13.52 29.69
N GLY A 248 11.59 -13.78 28.60
CA GLY A 248 11.58 -15.07 27.91
C GLY A 248 10.20 -15.43 27.34
N LEU A 249 9.40 -14.42 26.96
CA LEU A 249 8.05 -14.61 26.43
C LEU A 249 8.06 -15.37 25.10
N PHE A 250 8.98 -15.04 24.21
CA PHE A 250 9.04 -15.59 22.85
C PHE A 250 9.55 -17.04 22.79
N GLU A 251 10.22 -17.53 23.85
CA GLU A 251 10.59 -18.95 24.02
C GLU A 251 9.42 -19.82 24.52
N LYS A 252 8.40 -19.20 25.14
CA LYS A 252 7.29 -19.89 25.79
C LYS A 252 6.00 -19.86 24.99
N VAL A 253 5.83 -18.85 24.13
CA VAL A 253 4.59 -18.58 23.39
C VAL A 253 4.96 -18.20 21.97
N LYS A 254 4.30 -18.82 20.97
CA LYS A 254 4.50 -18.46 19.56
C LYS A 254 3.79 -17.14 19.25
N PHE A 255 4.51 -16.16 18.75
CA PHE A 255 3.93 -14.91 18.29
C PHE A 255 3.74 -14.90 16.78
N VAL A 256 2.61 -14.30 16.35
CA VAL A 256 2.18 -14.16 14.95
C VAL A 256 1.88 -12.69 14.70
N PHE A 257 2.78 -12.02 13.99
CA PHE A 257 2.69 -10.60 13.71
C PHE A 257 2.31 -10.37 12.24
N PRO A 258 1.08 -9.92 11.95
CA PRO A 258 0.64 -9.73 10.56
C PRO A 258 1.39 -8.63 9.82
N VAL A 259 2.05 -7.70 10.54
CA VAL A 259 2.72 -6.54 9.92
C VAL A 259 4.09 -6.22 10.52
N ALA A 260 4.60 -6.98 11.50
CA ALA A 260 5.93 -6.71 12.05
C ALA A 260 7.09 -7.29 11.21
N GLY A 261 6.79 -7.88 10.05
CA GLY A 261 7.78 -8.15 9.00
C GLY A 261 8.27 -6.90 8.26
N ALA A 262 7.70 -5.75 8.55
CA ALA A 262 8.10 -4.46 8.00
C ALA A 262 9.49 -4.03 8.49
N LEU A 263 10.27 -3.37 7.62
CA LEU A 263 11.62 -2.88 7.97
C LEU A 263 11.59 -1.84 9.09
N GLU A 264 10.50 -1.11 9.26
CA GLU A 264 10.21 -0.22 10.40
C GLU A 264 10.32 -0.94 11.76
N VAL A 265 10.13 -2.27 11.78
CA VAL A 265 10.27 -3.09 12.98
C VAL A 265 11.59 -3.87 12.95
N LEU A 266 11.89 -4.52 11.82
CA LEU A 266 13.04 -5.42 11.73
C LEU A 266 14.38 -4.69 11.85
N VAL A 267 14.52 -3.51 11.24
CA VAL A 267 15.78 -2.74 11.25
C VAL A 267 16.11 -2.20 12.65
N PRO A 268 15.21 -1.49 13.36
CA PRO A 268 15.49 -1.06 14.73
C PRO A 268 15.73 -2.21 15.70
N MET A 269 15.07 -3.34 15.51
CA MET A 269 15.28 -4.54 16.34
C MET A 269 16.63 -5.20 16.06
N GLY A 270 17.13 -5.17 14.83
CA GLY A 270 18.43 -5.69 14.46
C GLY A 270 18.63 -7.15 14.90
N ARG A 271 19.65 -7.41 15.73
CA ARG A 271 19.91 -8.73 16.32
C ARG A 271 18.95 -9.11 17.46
N ASN A 272 18.23 -8.14 18.00
CA ASN A 272 17.31 -8.36 19.12
C ASN A 272 15.92 -8.80 18.65
N MET A 273 15.66 -8.85 17.34
CA MET A 273 14.40 -9.44 16.86
C MET A 273 14.38 -10.92 17.25
N PRO A 274 13.35 -11.40 17.98
CA PRO A 274 13.27 -12.81 18.34
C PRO A 274 13.29 -13.69 17.10
N SER A 275 14.09 -14.74 17.13
CA SER A 275 14.05 -15.78 16.09
C SER A 275 12.83 -16.66 16.30
N GLY A 276 12.27 -17.20 15.22
CA GLY A 276 11.17 -18.16 15.32
C GLY A 276 9.81 -17.52 15.55
N VAL A 277 9.63 -16.19 15.48
CA VAL A 277 8.31 -15.58 15.43
C VAL A 277 7.80 -15.55 14.01
N TYR A 278 6.49 -15.74 13.84
CA TYR A 278 5.86 -15.64 12.53
C TYR A 278 5.54 -14.18 12.19
N VAL A 279 5.97 -13.76 11.02
CA VAL A 279 5.75 -12.40 10.53
C VAL A 279 5.19 -12.42 9.12
N SER A 280 4.37 -11.42 8.83
CA SER A 280 3.96 -11.07 7.49
C SER A 280 4.25 -9.58 7.24
N SER A 281 4.28 -9.20 6.00
CA SER A 281 4.27 -7.83 5.52
C SER A 281 3.61 -7.81 4.15
N ARG A 282 3.10 -6.67 3.75
CA ARG A 282 2.48 -6.51 2.43
C ARG A 282 3.50 -6.58 1.30
N TYR A 283 4.76 -6.30 1.59
CA TYR A 283 5.87 -6.42 0.68
C TYR A 283 7.15 -6.77 1.42
N PHE A 284 7.94 -7.63 0.83
CA PHE A 284 9.32 -7.91 1.24
C PHE A 284 10.26 -7.64 0.08
N PHE A 285 11.29 -6.84 0.30
CA PHE A 285 12.27 -6.50 -0.72
C PHE A 285 13.04 -7.71 -1.28
N THR A 286 12.99 -8.84 -0.61
CA THR A 286 13.59 -10.12 -1.03
C THR A 286 12.64 -11.03 -1.80
N SER A 287 11.36 -10.65 -1.95
CA SER A 287 10.31 -11.46 -2.61
C SER A 287 9.24 -10.58 -3.26
N PRO A 288 8.73 -10.96 -4.45
CA PRO A 288 9.16 -12.09 -5.29
C PRO A 288 10.50 -11.83 -5.97
N ASP A 289 11.18 -12.89 -6.41
CA ASP A 289 12.41 -12.78 -7.21
C ASP A 289 12.08 -12.50 -8.69
N SER A 290 11.41 -11.36 -8.95
CA SER A 290 11.07 -10.87 -10.28
C SER A 290 12.10 -9.87 -10.79
N SER A 291 12.15 -9.68 -12.12
CA SER A 291 13.03 -8.64 -12.72
C SER A 291 12.65 -7.23 -12.25
N LEU A 292 11.36 -6.95 -12.12
CA LEU A 292 10.85 -5.67 -11.65
C LEU A 292 11.23 -5.42 -10.19
N ASN A 293 11.04 -6.42 -9.30
CA ASN A 293 11.42 -6.27 -7.90
C ASN A 293 12.93 -6.05 -7.74
N ARG A 294 13.77 -6.85 -8.41
CA ARG A 294 15.22 -6.66 -8.37
C ARG A 294 15.65 -5.27 -8.84
N ARG A 295 15.04 -4.74 -9.92
CA ARG A 295 15.28 -3.39 -10.40
C ARG A 295 14.86 -2.35 -9.36
N PHE A 296 13.62 -2.42 -8.89
CA PHE A 296 13.07 -1.51 -7.88
C PHE A 296 13.95 -1.46 -6.62
N VAL A 297 14.31 -2.60 -6.05
CA VAL A 297 15.19 -2.69 -4.86
C VAL A 297 16.56 -2.09 -5.14
N LYS A 298 17.16 -2.38 -6.30
CA LYS A 298 18.47 -1.84 -6.68
C LYS A 298 18.42 -0.32 -6.83
N ASP A 299 17.44 0.21 -7.54
CA ASP A 299 17.34 1.65 -7.83
C ASP A 299 16.96 2.44 -6.58
N TYR A 300 16.08 1.88 -5.74
CA TYR A 300 15.75 2.43 -4.43
C TYR A 300 16.99 2.48 -3.51
N TYR A 301 17.70 1.36 -3.39
CA TYR A 301 18.92 1.30 -2.55
C TYR A 301 20.02 2.23 -3.06
N THR A 302 20.22 2.28 -4.38
CA THR A 302 21.22 3.17 -4.98
C THR A 302 20.93 4.63 -4.69
N ARG A 303 19.65 5.02 -4.69
CA ARG A 303 19.23 6.41 -4.50
C ARG A 303 19.17 6.83 -3.05
N PHE A 304 18.68 5.95 -2.17
CA PHE A 304 18.34 6.31 -0.80
C PHE A 304 19.22 5.63 0.25
N ASN A 305 20.10 4.72 -0.16
CA ASN A 305 21.00 3.94 0.73
C ASN A 305 20.24 3.16 1.82
N GLU A 306 19.03 2.70 1.51
CA GLU A 306 18.20 1.88 2.37
C GLU A 306 17.35 0.92 1.52
N TYR A 307 16.89 -0.20 2.11
CA TYR A 307 16.01 -1.11 1.42
C TYR A 307 14.56 -0.59 1.45
N PRO A 308 13.79 -0.81 0.36
CA PRO A 308 12.38 -0.44 0.34
C PRO A 308 11.57 -1.29 1.32
N ASP A 309 10.78 -0.64 2.15
CA ASP A 309 9.78 -1.29 3.00
C ASP A 309 8.44 -1.43 2.26
N TYR A 310 7.45 -2.10 2.86
CA TYR A 310 6.12 -2.27 2.26
C TYR A 310 5.46 -0.93 1.94
N MET A 311 5.69 0.10 2.75
CA MET A 311 5.18 1.44 2.46
C MET A 311 5.71 1.99 1.13
N ALA A 312 6.97 1.65 0.79
CA ALA A 312 7.55 2.02 -0.50
C ALA A 312 6.93 1.19 -1.63
N GLY A 313 6.87 -0.15 -1.48
CA GLY A 313 6.29 -1.06 -2.47
C GLY A 313 4.85 -0.68 -2.80
N GLU A 314 4.00 -0.60 -1.77
CA GLU A 314 2.57 -0.25 -1.91
C GLU A 314 2.33 1.14 -2.50
N THR A 315 3.16 2.12 -2.13
CA THR A 315 3.01 3.48 -2.68
C THR A 315 3.47 3.55 -4.13
N TYR A 316 4.57 2.88 -4.47
CA TYR A 316 5.00 2.71 -5.85
C TYR A 316 3.91 2.02 -6.69
N ALA A 317 3.35 0.93 -6.20
CA ALA A 317 2.22 0.23 -6.83
C ALA A 317 1.00 1.15 -7.02
N GLY A 318 0.71 2.02 -6.07
CA GLY A 318 -0.38 3.01 -6.15
C GLY A 318 -0.17 4.06 -7.23
N VAL A 319 1.06 4.53 -7.46
CA VAL A 319 1.38 5.44 -8.58
C VAL A 319 1.18 4.73 -9.92
N TYR A 320 1.65 3.48 -10.04
CA TYR A 320 1.47 2.69 -11.27
C TYR A 320 0.00 2.27 -11.49
N PHE A 321 -0.79 2.10 -10.42
CA PHE A 321 -2.25 1.96 -10.54
C PHE A 321 -2.87 3.20 -11.20
N ILE A 322 -2.50 4.42 -10.75
CA ILE A 322 -2.98 5.66 -11.38
C ILE A 322 -2.62 5.67 -12.87
N LYS A 323 -1.38 5.32 -13.22
CA LYS A 323 -0.96 5.21 -14.62
C LYS A 323 -1.86 4.25 -15.40
N ALA A 324 -2.00 3.01 -14.93
CA ALA A 324 -2.79 1.98 -15.60
C ALA A 324 -4.27 2.37 -15.74
N ALA A 325 -4.86 2.98 -14.70
CA ALA A 325 -6.26 3.40 -14.71
C ALA A 325 -6.51 4.57 -15.67
N VAL A 326 -5.63 5.57 -15.69
CA VAL A 326 -5.72 6.72 -16.61
C VAL A 326 -5.52 6.29 -18.05
N GLU A 327 -4.56 5.41 -18.34
CA GLU A 327 -4.33 4.89 -19.68
C GLU A 327 -5.52 4.06 -20.17
N ARG A 328 -6.12 3.21 -19.33
CA ARG A 328 -7.35 2.47 -19.67
C ARG A 328 -8.52 3.40 -19.96
N ALA A 329 -8.72 4.43 -19.14
CA ALA A 329 -9.82 5.38 -19.29
C ALA A 329 -9.57 6.44 -20.38
N ALA A 330 -8.31 6.62 -20.82
CA ALA A 330 -7.81 7.70 -21.68
C ALA A 330 -8.17 9.11 -21.13
N THR A 331 -8.27 9.26 -19.83
CA THR A 331 -8.64 10.52 -19.14
C THR A 331 -8.27 10.49 -17.67
N THR A 332 -8.12 11.68 -17.04
CA THR A 332 -8.02 11.85 -15.58
C THR A 332 -9.38 12.17 -14.92
N GLU A 333 -10.46 12.28 -15.71
CA GLU A 333 -11.80 12.57 -15.17
C GLU A 333 -12.32 11.42 -14.33
N ALA A 334 -12.62 11.68 -13.06
CA ALA A 334 -12.91 10.65 -12.07
C ALA A 334 -14.08 9.73 -12.44
N ASP A 335 -15.22 10.29 -12.87
CA ASP A 335 -16.41 9.50 -13.19
C ASP A 335 -16.16 8.54 -14.39
N LYS A 336 -15.40 8.98 -15.39
CA LYS A 336 -15.02 8.14 -16.56
C LYS A 336 -14.00 7.08 -16.18
N LEU A 337 -13.05 7.43 -15.32
CA LEU A 337 -12.05 6.49 -14.84
C LEU A 337 -12.71 5.38 -13.99
N ILE A 338 -13.62 5.74 -13.09
CA ILE A 338 -14.42 4.80 -12.31
C ILE A 338 -15.20 3.87 -13.25
N ALA A 339 -15.93 4.41 -14.22
CA ALA A 339 -16.68 3.60 -15.17
C ALA A 339 -15.81 2.62 -15.97
N ALA A 340 -14.57 3.02 -16.32
CA ALA A 340 -13.62 2.16 -17.01
C ALA A 340 -13.05 1.06 -16.08
N ALA A 341 -12.78 1.39 -14.81
CA ALA A 341 -12.26 0.45 -13.82
C ALA A 341 -13.32 -0.56 -13.34
N GLU A 342 -14.59 -0.17 -13.32
CA GLU A 342 -15.71 -1.05 -12.93
C GLU A 342 -16.21 -1.98 -14.07
N LYS A 343 -15.76 -1.74 -15.31
CA LYS A 343 -16.18 -2.58 -16.46
C LYS A 343 -15.56 -3.97 -16.41
N GLU A 344 -14.30 -4.06 -16.03
CA GLU A 344 -13.52 -5.31 -15.94
C GLU A 344 -12.33 -5.15 -14.99
N PRO A 345 -11.80 -6.22 -14.41
CA PRO A 345 -10.63 -6.14 -13.52
C PRO A 345 -9.46 -5.42 -14.18
N LEU A 346 -8.80 -4.53 -13.43
CA LEU A 346 -7.58 -3.84 -13.86
C LEU A 346 -6.37 -4.52 -13.23
N ALA A 347 -5.53 -5.14 -14.05
CA ALA A 347 -4.29 -5.75 -13.63
C ALA A 347 -3.08 -4.88 -13.97
N TRP A 348 -2.10 -4.79 -13.08
CA TRP A 348 -0.82 -4.13 -13.33
C TRP A 348 0.30 -4.85 -12.57
N GLU A 349 1.51 -4.79 -13.12
CA GLU A 349 2.70 -5.39 -12.50
C GLU A 349 3.35 -4.43 -11.49
N THR A 350 3.78 -4.96 -10.35
CA THR A 350 4.41 -4.20 -9.26
C THR A 350 5.64 -4.96 -8.73
N PRO A 351 6.49 -4.33 -7.91
CA PRO A 351 7.56 -5.06 -7.21
C PRO A 351 7.06 -6.23 -6.36
N GLU A 352 5.81 -6.18 -5.92
CA GLU A 352 5.15 -7.22 -5.12
C GLU A 352 4.59 -8.37 -5.96
N GLY A 353 4.61 -8.22 -7.28
CA GLY A 353 3.99 -9.11 -8.25
C GLY A 353 2.80 -8.46 -8.96
N TRP A 354 1.95 -9.28 -9.55
CA TRP A 354 0.73 -8.80 -10.19
C TRP A 354 -0.32 -8.44 -9.16
N LYS A 355 -0.88 -7.25 -9.30
CA LYS A 355 -2.08 -6.82 -8.56
C LYS A 355 -3.27 -6.74 -9.50
N VAL A 356 -4.43 -7.15 -9.01
CA VAL A 356 -5.68 -7.10 -9.77
C VAL A 356 -6.71 -6.31 -8.97
N MET A 357 -7.14 -5.17 -9.49
CA MET A 357 -8.20 -4.36 -8.89
C MET A 357 -9.57 -5.00 -9.16
N ASN A 358 -10.30 -5.28 -8.09
CA ASN A 358 -11.64 -5.80 -8.18
C ASN A 358 -12.62 -4.68 -8.60
N PRO A 359 -13.41 -4.85 -9.69
CA PRO A 359 -14.31 -3.81 -10.17
C PRO A 359 -15.53 -3.59 -9.28
N VAL A 360 -15.79 -4.47 -8.30
CA VAL A 360 -16.99 -4.39 -7.45
C VAL A 360 -16.77 -3.54 -6.21
N ASP A 361 -15.65 -3.69 -5.53
CA ASP A 361 -15.38 -3.03 -4.25
C ASP A 361 -14.09 -2.20 -4.25
N HIS A 362 -13.41 -2.11 -5.39
CA HIS A 362 -12.16 -1.38 -5.58
C HIS A 362 -11.05 -1.78 -4.59
N SER A 363 -11.05 -3.03 -4.12
CA SER A 363 -9.93 -3.62 -3.41
C SER A 363 -9.02 -4.41 -4.34
N VAL A 364 -7.74 -4.44 -4.05
CA VAL A 364 -6.79 -5.30 -4.77
C VAL A 364 -6.94 -6.75 -4.33
N VAL A 365 -6.71 -7.66 -5.26
CA VAL A 365 -6.47 -9.09 -4.97
C VAL A 365 -4.99 -9.34 -5.17
N GLU A 366 -4.32 -9.82 -4.12
CA GLU A 366 -2.89 -10.13 -4.09
C GLU A 366 -2.58 -11.20 -3.06
N ASP A 367 -1.47 -11.92 -3.25
CA ASP A 367 -1.01 -12.93 -2.30
C ASP A 367 -0.47 -12.30 -1.02
N CYS A 368 -0.59 -13.01 0.10
CA CYS A 368 0.04 -12.64 1.35
C CYS A 368 1.15 -13.61 1.72
N LEU A 369 2.31 -13.08 2.05
CA LEU A 369 3.51 -13.84 2.39
C LEU A 369 3.67 -13.94 3.91
N TRP A 370 3.92 -15.15 4.39
CA TRP A 370 4.23 -15.45 5.79
C TRP A 370 5.57 -16.13 5.92
N GLY A 371 6.32 -15.80 6.96
CA GLY A 371 7.62 -16.42 7.20
C GLY A 371 8.03 -16.37 8.66
N GLU A 372 9.03 -17.15 9.01
CA GLU A 372 9.60 -17.21 10.35
C GLU A 372 10.91 -16.40 10.41
N THR A 373 11.02 -15.52 11.39
CA THR A 373 12.18 -14.62 11.53
C THR A 373 13.44 -15.39 11.91
N SER A 374 14.54 -15.00 11.26
CA SER A 374 15.90 -15.37 11.63
C SER A 374 16.87 -14.23 11.33
N TYR A 375 17.90 -14.09 12.16
CA TYR A 375 18.94 -13.08 11.90
C TYR A 375 19.68 -13.35 10.59
N ASN A 376 19.79 -12.34 9.77
CA ASN A 376 20.50 -12.42 8.49
C ASN A 376 21.74 -11.53 8.52
N GLN A 377 22.92 -12.17 8.42
CA GLN A 377 24.20 -11.46 8.50
C GLN A 377 24.42 -10.48 7.32
N LYS A 378 23.88 -10.79 6.14
CA LYS A 378 24.02 -9.94 4.94
C LYS A 378 23.35 -8.58 5.14
N TYR A 379 22.19 -8.58 5.79
CA TYR A 379 21.40 -7.37 5.99
C TYR A 379 21.63 -6.70 7.35
N GLY A 380 22.18 -7.41 8.33
CA GLY A 380 22.44 -6.90 9.68
C GLY A 380 21.22 -6.87 10.59
N PHE A 381 20.08 -7.42 10.15
CA PHE A 381 18.84 -7.54 10.91
C PHE A 381 18.14 -8.86 10.59
N ALA A 382 17.10 -9.19 11.36
CA ALA A 382 16.31 -10.39 11.11
C ALA A 382 15.36 -10.20 9.91
N ILE A 383 15.24 -11.24 9.10
CA ILE A 383 14.25 -11.32 8.01
C ILE A 383 13.61 -12.71 8.04
N PRO A 384 12.46 -12.92 7.38
CA PRO A 384 11.96 -14.25 7.13
C PRO A 384 12.95 -15.07 6.29
N GLY A 385 13.26 -16.29 6.73
CA GLY A 385 14.21 -17.17 6.03
C GLY A 385 13.64 -17.83 4.78
N SER A 386 12.32 -18.03 4.78
CA SER A 386 11.52 -18.54 3.67
C SER A 386 10.10 -18.00 3.79
N PHE A 387 9.37 -18.01 2.67
CA PHE A 387 7.98 -17.56 2.64
C PHE A 387 7.02 -18.67 2.26
N GLU A 388 5.89 -18.73 2.97
CA GLU A 388 4.67 -19.42 2.53
C GLU A 388 3.74 -18.36 1.92
N SER A 389 3.31 -18.54 0.67
CA SER A 389 2.35 -17.67 -0.01
C SER A 389 0.93 -18.18 0.20
N ILE A 390 0.04 -17.34 0.68
CA ILE A 390 -1.40 -17.61 0.73
C ILE A 390 -2.03 -16.82 -0.41
N GLN A 391 -2.74 -17.55 -1.29
CA GLN A 391 -3.26 -17.00 -2.53
C GLN A 391 -4.32 -15.92 -2.29
N GLY A 392 -4.22 -14.82 -3.01
CA GLY A 392 -5.13 -13.68 -2.88
C GLY A 392 -6.60 -14.03 -3.11
N GLU A 393 -6.88 -14.98 -4.00
CA GLU A 393 -8.23 -15.46 -4.30
C GLU A 393 -8.91 -16.14 -3.09
N GLU A 394 -8.13 -16.79 -2.21
CA GLU A 394 -8.68 -17.45 -1.01
C GLU A 394 -8.99 -16.48 0.13
N ILE A 395 -8.29 -15.36 0.17
CA ILE A 395 -8.35 -14.39 1.27
C ILE A 395 -9.16 -13.14 0.95
N GLY A 396 -9.43 -12.88 -0.32
CA GLY A 396 -10.29 -11.79 -0.78
C GLY A 396 -11.75 -11.96 -0.35
N ARG A 397 -12.60 -11.02 -0.73
CA ARG A 397 -14.05 -11.13 -0.52
C ARG A 397 -14.66 -12.16 -1.45
N THR A 398 -15.54 -12.99 -0.91
CA THR A 398 -16.38 -13.91 -1.69
C THR A 398 -17.36 -13.13 -2.57
N ALA A 399 -17.95 -13.81 -3.56
CA ALA A 399 -18.97 -13.18 -4.41
C ALA A 399 -20.19 -12.66 -3.62
N GLU A 400 -20.57 -13.34 -2.53
CA GLU A 400 -21.66 -12.90 -1.64
C GLU A 400 -21.25 -11.67 -0.83
N GLU A 401 -20.05 -11.63 -0.30
CA GLU A 401 -19.50 -10.45 0.42
C GLU A 401 -19.41 -9.24 -0.52
N LEU A 402 -18.94 -9.43 -1.76
CA LEU A 402 -18.90 -8.38 -2.78
C LEU A 402 -20.30 -7.84 -3.11
N LYS A 403 -21.28 -8.75 -3.29
CA LYS A 403 -22.67 -8.36 -3.50
C LYS A 403 -23.21 -7.56 -2.32
N ALA A 404 -22.91 -7.99 -1.09
CA ALA A 404 -23.33 -7.26 0.12
C ALA A 404 -22.76 -5.84 0.17
N VAL A 405 -21.48 -5.65 -0.20
CA VAL A 405 -20.84 -4.32 -0.27
C VAL A 405 -21.59 -3.39 -1.23
N ARG A 406 -21.93 -3.87 -2.44
CA ARG A 406 -22.68 -3.06 -3.42
C ARG A 406 -24.10 -2.76 -2.94
N MET A 407 -24.82 -3.74 -2.41
CA MET A 407 -26.16 -3.53 -1.87
C MET A 407 -26.19 -2.52 -0.72
N GLU A 408 -25.18 -2.52 0.14
CA GLU A 408 -25.07 -1.55 1.22
C GLU A 408 -24.75 -0.15 0.68
N TYR A 409 -23.88 -0.04 -0.33
CA TYR A 409 -23.62 1.22 -1.00
C TYR A 409 -24.89 1.78 -1.65
N ASP A 410 -25.60 0.99 -2.44
CA ASP A 410 -26.81 1.42 -3.15
C ASP A 410 -27.90 1.92 -2.20
N LYS A 411 -28.07 1.26 -1.03
CA LYS A 411 -28.99 1.72 0.03
C LYS A 411 -28.61 3.06 0.64
N ARG A 412 -27.33 3.42 0.64
CA ARG A 412 -26.85 4.71 1.18
C ARG A 412 -26.81 5.82 0.14
N ALA A 413 -26.76 5.46 -1.14
CA ALA A 413 -26.71 6.40 -2.26
C ALA A 413 -28.10 6.86 -2.71
N ASN A 414 -29.13 6.06 -2.43
CA ASN A 414 -30.55 6.36 -2.64
C ASN A 414 -31.20 6.92 -1.36
#